data_e06b3d4c06da077b4f0f8d4fa2cf550e
#
_entry.id   e06b3d4c06da077b4f0f8d4fa2cf550e
#
_cell.length_a   1.000
_cell.length_b   1.000
_cell.length_c   1.000
_cell.angle_alpha   90.00
_cell.angle_beta   90.00
_cell.angle_gamma   90.00
#
_symmetry.space_group_name_H-M   'P 1'
#
loop_
_entity.id
_entity.type
_entity.pdbx_description
1 polymer ?
#
loop_
_entity_poly.entity_id
_entity_poly.type
_entity_poly.pdbx_seq_one_letter_code
_entity_poly.pdbx_strand_id
1 'polypeptide(L)'
;MKRQVVLAVMDGVGLTDKVEGNAFKNANTPNLDKIMNNSIAIHAHGTYVGLPSDEDMGNSEVGHNAMGCGQIYSQGAKLVNDAIENGTLFEGNTWKEAINYAKDNKLHFIGLLSDGGVHSHINHLLKMIEVAKKDGIKNVCVHILLDGRDVPKTSALEYVDILENKLKELNDDSFYGRIVSGGGRMNITMDRYEADWSMVERGWHTHVLGEGRKFNSATEAIETDRSENPDIIDQYLNPFIVDNTNGTIEDHDSVIFFNFRGDRAIEISRAFDEDNFDKFDRIRVPNVYYAGMLQYDSEVKIPKHFIAEPPHITNTLTEQLIKYNINEYAVSETQKFGHVTYFWNGNKIDKFNEELETYDKVDSDVIPFDQAPAMKANEITDKFIKAIKSNKSVIVLAKLANPKSPCLNVILSISLP
;
A
#
# COMPACT_ATOMS: atom_id res chain seq x y z
N MET A 1 21.62 -16.96 35.47
CA MET A 1 21.53 -16.54 34.04
C MET A 1 20.22 -15.81 33.86
N LYS A 2 20.21 -14.71 33.13
CA LYS A 2 18.94 -14.10 32.73
C LYS A 2 18.28 -15.02 31.71
N ARG A 3 16.99 -15.31 31.84
CA ARG A 3 16.24 -16.03 30.81
C ARG A 3 16.22 -15.22 29.54
N GLN A 4 16.58 -15.84 28.41
CA GLN A 4 16.47 -15.23 27.10
C GLN A 4 15.14 -15.63 26.44
N VAL A 5 14.54 -14.70 25.72
CA VAL A 5 13.43 -14.97 24.81
C VAL A 5 13.97 -14.91 23.39
N VAL A 6 13.73 -15.95 22.64
CA VAL A 6 14.20 -16.10 21.26
C VAL A 6 12.96 -16.13 20.36
N LEU A 7 12.90 -15.21 19.42
CA LEU A 7 11.80 -15.12 18.44
C LEU A 7 12.37 -15.27 17.04
N ALA A 8 12.03 -16.35 16.37
CA ALA A 8 12.38 -16.56 14.96
C ALA A 8 11.10 -16.51 14.10
N VAL A 9 11.03 -15.54 13.21
CA VAL A 9 9.93 -15.40 12.24
C VAL A 9 10.40 -15.98 10.91
N MET A 10 9.71 -17.01 10.43
CA MET A 10 10.04 -17.68 9.18
C MET A 10 8.93 -17.41 8.15
N ASP A 11 9.26 -16.69 7.08
CA ASP A 11 8.37 -16.46 5.95
C ASP A 11 8.31 -17.70 5.05
N GLY A 12 7.22 -17.83 4.32
CA GLY A 12 7.07 -18.85 3.28
C GLY A 12 6.83 -20.27 3.77
N VAL A 13 6.44 -20.45 5.01
CA VAL A 13 6.05 -21.75 5.54
C VAL A 13 4.55 -21.96 5.31
N GLY A 14 4.18 -22.73 4.28
CA GLY A 14 2.79 -23.01 3.91
C GLY A 14 2.15 -24.05 4.82
N LEU A 15 1.26 -23.62 5.71
CA LEU A 15 0.46 -24.49 6.58
C LEU A 15 -0.83 -24.93 5.84
N THR A 16 -0.70 -25.89 4.94
CA THR A 16 -1.82 -26.48 4.19
C THR A 16 -1.62 -27.97 4.01
N ASP A 17 -2.72 -28.71 3.82
CA ASP A 17 -2.66 -30.13 3.53
C ASP A 17 -2.29 -30.46 2.07
N LYS A 18 -2.29 -29.45 1.20
CA LYS A 18 -1.83 -29.60 -0.20
C LYS A 18 -0.34 -29.88 -0.23
N VAL A 19 0.04 -30.94 -0.94
CA VAL A 19 1.45 -31.35 -1.15
C VAL A 19 2.01 -30.72 -2.42
N GLU A 20 1.20 -30.66 -3.48
CA GLU A 20 1.59 -30.06 -4.76
C GLU A 20 1.86 -28.56 -4.59
N GLY A 21 3.05 -28.11 -5.03
CA GLY A 21 3.46 -26.72 -4.91
C GLY A 21 3.86 -26.27 -3.49
N ASN A 22 3.79 -27.14 -2.49
CA ASN A 22 4.17 -26.83 -1.11
C ASN A 22 5.56 -27.36 -0.79
N ALA A 23 6.56 -26.51 -0.89
CA ALA A 23 7.96 -26.87 -0.61
C ALA A 23 8.17 -27.30 0.86
N PHE A 24 7.44 -26.70 1.82
CA PHE A 24 7.54 -27.05 3.23
C PHE A 24 7.05 -28.48 3.51
N LYS A 25 5.90 -28.88 2.95
CA LYS A 25 5.36 -30.24 3.07
C LYS A 25 6.26 -31.29 2.44
N ASN A 26 7.02 -30.93 1.40
CA ASN A 26 7.92 -31.83 0.69
C ASN A 26 9.34 -31.87 1.28
N ALA A 27 9.67 -30.95 2.18
CA ALA A 27 10.99 -30.87 2.81
C ALA A 27 11.11 -31.84 3.99
N ASN A 28 12.32 -32.29 4.27
CA ASN A 28 12.64 -33.06 5.47
C ASN A 28 12.92 -32.10 6.63
N THR A 29 11.92 -31.85 7.50
CA THR A 29 11.94 -30.83 8.55
C THR A 29 11.72 -31.41 9.96
N PRO A 30 12.48 -32.45 10.42
CA PRO A 30 12.16 -33.18 11.64
C PRO A 30 12.14 -32.32 12.92
N ASN A 31 12.91 -31.24 12.97
CA ASN A 31 12.92 -30.33 14.11
C ASN A 31 11.70 -29.40 14.09
N LEU A 32 11.33 -28.89 12.92
CA LEU A 32 10.12 -28.07 12.78
C LEU A 32 8.87 -28.90 13.02
N ASP A 33 8.81 -30.12 12.49
CA ASP A 33 7.71 -31.05 12.71
C ASP A 33 7.46 -31.28 14.21
N LYS A 34 8.55 -31.50 14.96
CA LYS A 34 8.48 -31.65 16.42
C LYS A 34 7.95 -30.40 17.14
N ILE A 35 8.36 -29.20 16.69
CA ILE A 35 7.92 -27.93 17.27
C ILE A 35 6.45 -27.68 16.91
N MET A 36 6.06 -27.93 15.65
CA MET A 36 4.69 -27.75 15.16
C MET A 36 3.66 -28.59 15.92
N ASN A 37 4.03 -29.75 16.45
CA ASN A 37 3.15 -30.57 17.30
C ASN A 37 2.74 -29.88 18.62
N ASN A 38 3.46 -28.86 19.05
CA ASN A 38 3.20 -28.05 20.25
C ASN A 38 2.86 -26.58 19.90
N SER A 39 2.40 -26.32 18.70
CA SER A 39 2.08 -24.97 18.25
C SER A 39 0.60 -24.64 18.41
N ILE A 40 0.30 -23.36 18.39
CA ILE A 40 -1.06 -22.82 18.24
C ILE A 40 -1.14 -22.00 16.95
N ALA A 41 -2.29 -22.01 16.30
CA ALA A 41 -2.54 -21.13 15.20
C ALA A 41 -3.20 -19.84 15.70
N ILE A 42 -2.68 -18.71 15.24
CA ILE A 42 -3.26 -17.39 15.48
C ILE A 42 -3.64 -16.76 14.16
N HIS A 43 -4.68 -15.92 14.16
CA HIS A 43 -5.06 -15.17 12.98
C HIS A 43 -4.05 -14.04 12.73
N ALA A 44 -3.62 -13.90 11.47
CA ALA A 44 -2.69 -12.86 11.03
C ALA A 44 -3.21 -12.12 9.80
N HIS A 45 -4.53 -12.03 9.65
CA HIS A 45 -5.25 -11.40 8.54
C HIS A 45 -6.48 -10.66 9.05
N GLY A 46 -7.10 -9.88 8.21
CA GLY A 46 -8.38 -9.24 8.46
C GLY A 46 -8.40 -8.34 9.69
N THR A 47 -9.50 -8.31 10.37
CA THR A 47 -9.72 -7.48 11.57
C THR A 47 -8.79 -7.81 12.72
N TYR A 48 -8.21 -9.02 12.75
CA TYR A 48 -7.23 -9.45 13.76
C TYR A 48 -5.90 -8.70 13.69
N VAL A 49 -5.61 -8.03 12.59
CA VAL A 49 -4.41 -7.20 12.41
C VAL A 49 -4.74 -5.76 11.97
N GLY A 50 -6.00 -5.35 12.12
CA GLY A 50 -6.46 -3.98 11.88
C GLY A 50 -6.88 -3.66 10.45
N LEU A 51 -7.06 -4.69 9.60
CA LEU A 51 -7.63 -4.55 8.26
C LEU A 51 -9.16 -4.44 8.33
N PRO A 52 -9.82 -3.93 7.28
CA PRO A 52 -11.25 -3.61 7.33
C PRO A 52 -12.18 -4.81 7.52
N SER A 53 -11.87 -5.95 6.89
CA SER A 53 -12.68 -7.16 6.94
C SER A 53 -11.86 -8.42 7.17
N ASP A 54 -12.49 -9.50 7.64
CA ASP A 54 -11.81 -10.78 7.88
C ASP A 54 -11.37 -11.48 6.58
N GLU A 55 -11.83 -11.03 5.43
CA GLU A 55 -11.44 -11.53 4.12
C GLU A 55 -10.18 -10.85 3.59
N ASP A 56 -9.76 -9.74 4.19
CA ASP A 56 -8.57 -9.02 3.80
C ASP A 56 -7.32 -9.81 4.14
N MET A 57 -6.49 -10.04 3.14
CA MET A 57 -5.23 -10.74 3.31
C MET A 57 -4.27 -9.89 4.14
N GLY A 58 -3.76 -10.46 5.25
CA GLY A 58 -2.68 -9.86 6.01
C GLY A 58 -1.37 -9.80 5.20
N ASN A 59 -0.46 -8.98 5.69
CA ASN A 59 0.90 -8.91 5.16
C ASN A 59 1.93 -8.87 6.30
N SER A 60 3.21 -8.98 5.96
CA SER A 60 4.27 -9.00 6.97
C SER A 60 4.37 -7.70 7.76
N GLU A 61 4.05 -6.55 7.16
CA GLU A 61 4.15 -5.23 7.81
C GLU A 61 3.14 -5.11 8.94
N VAL A 62 1.85 -5.29 8.64
CA VAL A 62 0.79 -5.21 9.67
C VAL A 62 0.96 -6.29 10.74
N GLY A 63 1.45 -7.49 10.37
CA GLY A 63 1.73 -8.57 11.32
C GLY A 63 2.86 -8.22 12.28
N HIS A 64 3.96 -7.60 11.80
CA HIS A 64 5.07 -7.19 12.65
C HIS A 64 4.71 -5.98 13.52
N ASN A 65 3.92 -5.03 13.00
CA ASN A 65 3.34 -3.96 13.81
C ASN A 65 2.51 -4.54 14.98
N ALA A 66 1.58 -5.45 14.68
CA ALA A 66 0.72 -6.07 15.69
C ALA A 66 1.54 -6.85 16.75
N MET A 67 2.57 -7.60 16.34
CA MET A 67 3.45 -8.33 17.25
C MET A 67 4.31 -7.39 18.09
N GLY A 68 4.90 -6.37 17.45
CA GLY A 68 5.83 -5.45 18.10
C GLY A 68 5.16 -4.52 19.10
N CYS A 69 3.87 -4.18 18.91
CA CYS A 69 3.13 -3.33 19.83
C CYS A 69 2.14 -4.09 20.73
N GLY A 70 1.84 -5.37 20.45
CA GLY A 70 0.86 -6.16 21.20
C GLY A 70 -0.56 -5.60 21.12
N GLN A 71 -0.88 -4.80 20.11
CA GLN A 71 -2.14 -4.12 19.91
C GLN A 71 -2.53 -4.16 18.44
N ILE A 72 -3.81 -3.94 18.14
CA ILE A 72 -4.35 -3.85 16.80
C ILE A 72 -4.54 -2.38 16.45
N TYR A 73 -3.91 -1.92 15.39
CA TYR A 73 -4.07 -0.58 14.83
C TYR A 73 -4.81 -0.63 13.50
N SER A 74 -5.63 0.38 13.24
CA SER A 74 -6.34 0.50 11.96
C SER A 74 -5.34 0.62 10.80
N GLN A 75 -5.57 -0.15 9.74
CA GLN A 75 -4.73 -0.22 8.55
C GLN A 75 -5.59 -0.04 7.28
N GLY A 76 -4.95 0.33 6.15
CA GLY A 76 -5.60 0.42 4.85
C GLY A 76 -6.88 1.27 4.86
N ALA A 77 -7.98 0.73 4.34
CA ALA A 77 -9.26 1.41 4.25
C ALA A 77 -9.79 1.89 5.62
N LYS A 78 -9.62 1.07 6.67
CA LYS A 78 -10.07 1.43 8.01
C LYS A 78 -9.33 2.64 8.56
N LEU A 79 -8.02 2.73 8.33
CA LEU A 79 -7.21 3.91 8.70
C LEU A 79 -7.73 5.18 8.01
N VAL A 80 -8.02 5.08 6.71
CA VAL A 80 -8.55 6.21 5.93
C VAL A 80 -9.95 6.58 6.38
N ASN A 81 -10.83 5.62 6.63
CA ASN A 81 -12.17 5.86 7.18
C ASN A 81 -12.09 6.62 8.50
N ASP A 82 -11.31 6.10 9.47
CA ASP A 82 -11.13 6.72 10.78
C ASP A 82 -10.59 8.16 10.64
N ALA A 83 -9.62 8.39 9.75
CA ALA A 83 -9.03 9.71 9.52
C ALA A 83 -10.01 10.72 8.85
N ILE A 84 -10.89 10.23 7.99
CA ILE A 84 -11.96 11.03 7.38
C ILE A 84 -13.04 11.37 8.42
N GLU A 85 -13.50 10.38 9.18
CA GLU A 85 -14.58 10.54 10.15
C GLU A 85 -14.21 11.51 11.29
N ASN A 86 -12.97 11.40 11.80
CA ASN A 86 -12.48 12.29 12.85
C ASN A 86 -11.88 13.61 12.31
N GLY A 87 -11.78 13.78 10.99
CA GLY A 87 -11.29 14.99 10.32
C GLY A 87 -9.77 15.12 10.23
N THR A 88 -8.99 14.23 10.82
CA THR A 88 -7.51 14.34 10.86
C THR A 88 -6.88 14.28 9.48
N LEU A 89 -7.50 13.59 8.51
CA LEU A 89 -7.05 13.56 7.13
C LEU A 89 -6.90 14.96 6.53
N PHE A 90 -7.85 15.85 6.83
CA PHE A 90 -7.93 17.21 6.30
C PHE A 90 -7.14 18.24 7.13
N GLU A 91 -6.74 17.87 8.34
CA GLU A 91 -5.89 18.68 9.21
C GLU A 91 -4.40 18.44 8.93
N GLY A 92 -4.05 17.36 8.20
CA GLY A 92 -2.69 16.99 7.85
C GLY A 92 -1.99 18.02 6.96
N ASN A 93 -0.66 18.10 7.08
CA ASN A 93 0.13 19.07 6.30
C ASN A 93 0.03 18.78 4.79
N THR A 94 0.11 17.53 4.37
CA THR A 94 0.03 17.14 2.96
C THR A 94 -1.27 17.57 2.30
N TRP A 95 -2.42 17.40 2.97
CA TRP A 95 -3.70 17.90 2.46
C TRP A 95 -3.66 19.43 2.29
N LYS A 96 -3.25 20.17 3.32
CA LYS A 96 -3.17 21.64 3.29
C LYS A 96 -2.21 22.16 2.21
N GLU A 97 -1.08 21.49 2.02
CA GLU A 97 -0.12 21.84 0.96
C GLU A 97 -0.70 21.58 -0.42
N ALA A 98 -1.36 20.43 -0.65
CA ALA A 98 -2.04 20.12 -1.91
C ALA A 98 -3.13 21.16 -2.23
N ILE A 99 -3.96 21.53 -1.25
CA ILE A 99 -4.99 22.57 -1.40
C ILE A 99 -4.35 23.92 -1.74
N ASN A 100 -3.33 24.33 -0.99
CA ASN A 100 -2.67 25.63 -1.22
C ASN A 100 -2.00 25.67 -2.60
N TYR A 101 -1.39 24.59 -3.06
CA TYR A 101 -0.72 24.52 -4.34
C TYR A 101 -1.70 24.64 -5.51
N ALA A 102 -2.88 24.02 -5.41
CA ALA A 102 -3.92 24.04 -6.43
C ALA A 102 -4.92 25.21 -6.30
N LYS A 103 -4.76 26.12 -5.35
CA LYS A 103 -5.78 27.13 -5.01
C LYS A 103 -6.27 27.98 -6.17
N ASP A 104 -5.37 28.34 -7.07
CA ASP A 104 -5.67 29.13 -8.27
C ASP A 104 -5.63 28.31 -9.57
N ASN A 105 -5.43 26.99 -9.46
CA ASN A 105 -5.31 26.04 -10.55
C ASN A 105 -6.35 24.91 -10.39
N LYS A 106 -5.98 23.67 -10.66
CA LYS A 106 -6.87 22.52 -10.57
C LYS A 106 -6.39 21.52 -9.52
N LEU A 107 -7.33 20.95 -8.79
CA LEU A 107 -7.10 19.76 -7.99
C LEU A 107 -7.60 18.53 -8.75
N HIS A 108 -6.73 17.61 -9.02
CA HIS A 108 -7.04 16.35 -9.69
C HIS A 108 -7.13 15.20 -8.70
N PHE A 109 -8.17 14.38 -8.84
CA PHE A 109 -8.27 13.09 -8.18
C PHE A 109 -8.17 11.98 -9.22
N ILE A 110 -7.27 11.01 -9.00
CA ILE A 110 -7.14 9.81 -9.82
C ILE A 110 -7.37 8.60 -8.91
N GLY A 111 -8.14 7.61 -9.34
CA GLY A 111 -8.30 6.37 -8.59
C GLY A 111 -9.49 5.54 -9.00
N LEU A 112 -9.63 4.38 -8.38
CA LEU A 112 -10.65 3.39 -8.69
C LEU A 112 -12.01 3.84 -8.16
N LEU A 113 -12.99 3.95 -9.07
CA LEU A 113 -14.33 4.44 -8.76
C LEU A 113 -15.28 3.27 -8.45
N SER A 114 -15.30 2.83 -7.21
CA SER A 114 -16.25 1.81 -6.71
C SER A 114 -16.35 1.84 -5.18
N ASP A 115 -17.25 1.07 -4.62
CA ASP A 115 -17.40 0.80 -3.19
C ASP A 115 -16.81 -0.55 -2.76
N GLY A 116 -16.07 -1.22 -3.65
CA GLY A 116 -15.50 -2.54 -3.39
C GLY A 116 -14.53 -2.61 -2.22
N GLY A 117 -13.98 -1.47 -1.79
CA GLY A 117 -13.17 -1.38 -0.55
C GLY A 117 -11.81 -2.08 -0.61
N VAL A 118 -11.37 -2.56 -1.79
CA VAL A 118 -10.09 -3.28 -1.93
C VAL A 118 -8.93 -2.33 -2.22
N HIS A 119 -9.10 -1.39 -3.15
CA HIS A 119 -8.08 -0.41 -3.52
C HIS A 119 -8.43 1.00 -3.12
N SER A 120 -9.72 1.32 -3.13
CA SER A 120 -10.30 2.64 -2.88
C SER A 120 -11.71 2.48 -2.36
N HIS A 121 -12.34 3.59 -2.01
CA HIS A 121 -13.78 3.64 -1.74
C HIS A 121 -14.35 4.97 -2.23
N ILE A 122 -15.47 4.92 -2.97
CA ILE A 122 -16.10 6.11 -3.55
C ILE A 122 -16.44 7.18 -2.49
N ASN A 123 -16.86 6.78 -1.29
CA ASN A 123 -17.17 7.73 -0.21
C ASN A 123 -15.96 8.56 0.22
N HIS A 124 -14.73 8.02 0.12
CA HIS A 124 -13.52 8.79 0.40
C HIS A 124 -13.37 9.93 -0.61
N LEU A 125 -13.52 9.62 -1.91
CA LEU A 125 -13.48 10.62 -2.98
C LEU A 125 -14.54 11.69 -2.79
N LEU A 126 -15.81 11.30 -2.57
CA LEU A 126 -16.90 12.26 -2.40
C LEU A 126 -16.63 13.19 -1.23
N LYS A 127 -16.12 12.67 -0.11
CA LYS A 127 -15.79 13.48 1.06
C LYS A 127 -14.62 14.43 0.82
N MET A 128 -13.58 13.96 0.12
CA MET A 128 -12.45 14.82 -0.25
C MET A 128 -12.87 15.97 -1.17
N ILE A 129 -13.78 15.73 -2.12
CA ILE A 129 -14.32 16.79 -3.00
C ILE A 129 -15.12 17.83 -2.19
N GLU A 130 -15.97 17.37 -1.25
CA GLU A 130 -16.70 18.30 -0.36
C GLU A 130 -15.76 19.20 0.43
N VAL A 131 -14.73 18.60 1.03
CA VAL A 131 -13.78 19.35 1.86
C VAL A 131 -12.90 20.26 0.99
N ALA A 132 -12.47 19.81 -0.19
CA ALA A 132 -11.71 20.64 -1.12
C ALA A 132 -12.49 21.93 -1.50
N LYS A 133 -13.79 21.81 -1.79
CA LYS A 133 -14.66 22.99 -2.00
C LYS A 133 -14.69 23.90 -0.78
N LYS A 134 -14.89 23.34 0.43
CA LYS A 134 -14.90 24.08 1.69
C LYS A 134 -13.57 24.81 1.94
N ASP A 135 -12.45 24.19 1.57
CA ASP A 135 -11.10 24.72 1.75
C ASP A 135 -10.70 25.71 0.62
N GLY A 136 -11.64 26.02 -0.29
CA GLY A 136 -11.51 27.09 -1.28
C GLY A 136 -10.97 26.70 -2.64
N ILE A 137 -10.90 25.41 -2.96
CA ILE A 137 -10.64 24.93 -4.32
C ILE A 137 -11.82 25.31 -5.23
N LYS A 138 -11.50 25.86 -6.39
CA LYS A 138 -12.50 26.30 -7.39
C LYS A 138 -12.72 25.27 -8.51
N ASN A 139 -11.68 24.49 -8.83
CA ASN A 139 -11.69 23.54 -9.95
C ASN A 139 -11.25 22.17 -9.49
N VAL A 140 -12.14 21.18 -9.60
CA VAL A 140 -11.82 19.77 -9.32
C VAL A 140 -12.01 18.95 -10.61
N CYS A 141 -10.99 18.17 -10.95
CA CYS A 141 -10.96 17.23 -12.06
C CYS A 141 -10.88 15.80 -11.54
N VAL A 142 -11.77 14.92 -11.96
CA VAL A 142 -11.76 13.51 -11.53
C VAL A 142 -11.44 12.62 -12.72
N HIS A 143 -10.37 11.83 -12.58
CA HIS A 143 -9.95 10.80 -13.52
C HIS A 143 -10.36 9.45 -12.95
N ILE A 144 -11.37 8.81 -13.55
CA ILE A 144 -11.99 7.61 -13.00
C ILE A 144 -11.37 6.33 -13.57
N LEU A 145 -10.94 5.43 -12.70
CA LEU A 145 -10.55 4.08 -13.07
C LEU A 145 -11.74 3.15 -12.80
N LEU A 146 -12.15 2.38 -13.81
CA LEU A 146 -13.37 1.58 -13.74
C LEU A 146 -13.05 0.17 -13.24
N ASP A 147 -13.88 -0.34 -12.31
CA ASP A 147 -13.59 -1.56 -11.56
C ASP A 147 -14.08 -2.84 -12.28
N GLY A 148 -15.27 -3.31 -12.01
CA GLY A 148 -15.81 -4.54 -12.59
C GLY A 148 -15.08 -5.84 -12.16
N ARG A 149 -14.28 -5.76 -11.09
CA ARG A 149 -13.56 -6.90 -10.50
C ARG A 149 -13.87 -7.08 -9.02
N ASP A 150 -13.76 -6.01 -8.25
CA ASP A 150 -14.04 -6.02 -6.80
C ASP A 150 -15.52 -5.72 -6.54
N VAL A 151 -16.23 -5.34 -7.60
CA VAL A 151 -17.69 -5.12 -7.69
C VAL A 151 -18.24 -5.83 -8.93
N PRO A 152 -19.58 -5.89 -9.14
CA PRO A 152 -20.16 -6.52 -10.33
C PRO A 152 -19.57 -6.03 -11.64
N LYS A 153 -19.42 -6.94 -12.60
CA LYS A 153 -18.61 -6.77 -13.83
C LYS A 153 -19.02 -5.58 -14.70
N THR A 154 -20.25 -5.10 -14.58
CA THR A 154 -20.83 -4.04 -15.43
C THR A 154 -21.53 -2.95 -14.62
N SER A 155 -21.09 -2.72 -13.38
CA SER A 155 -21.69 -1.75 -12.44
C SER A 155 -21.12 -0.33 -12.56
N ALA A 156 -20.19 -0.06 -13.48
CA ALA A 156 -19.50 1.24 -13.57
C ALA A 156 -20.44 2.45 -13.66
N LEU A 157 -21.55 2.34 -14.40
CA LEU A 157 -22.52 3.44 -14.54
C LEU A 157 -23.18 3.84 -13.21
N GLU A 158 -23.38 2.88 -12.29
CA GLU A 158 -23.93 3.17 -10.96
C GLU A 158 -23.02 4.12 -10.18
N TYR A 159 -21.72 3.90 -10.23
CA TYR A 159 -20.73 4.74 -9.54
C TYR A 159 -20.50 6.06 -10.26
N VAL A 160 -20.56 6.08 -11.60
CA VAL A 160 -20.51 7.31 -12.39
C VAL A 160 -21.70 8.21 -12.03
N ASP A 161 -22.89 7.66 -11.96
CA ASP A 161 -24.11 8.40 -11.59
C ASP A 161 -24.02 8.97 -10.17
N ILE A 162 -23.50 8.20 -9.20
CA ILE A 162 -23.29 8.68 -7.83
C ILE A 162 -22.34 9.88 -7.82
N LEU A 163 -21.21 9.78 -8.53
CA LEU A 163 -20.22 10.85 -8.58
C LEU A 163 -20.76 12.08 -9.33
N GLU A 164 -21.38 11.92 -10.50
CA GLU A 164 -21.93 13.02 -11.27
C GLU A 164 -23.05 13.77 -10.50
N ASN A 165 -23.92 13.04 -9.81
CA ASN A 165 -24.95 13.65 -8.96
C ASN A 165 -24.33 14.47 -7.82
N LYS A 166 -23.27 13.95 -7.20
CA LYS A 166 -22.55 14.70 -6.15
C LYS A 166 -21.86 15.94 -6.69
N LEU A 167 -21.21 15.84 -7.83
CA LEU A 167 -20.58 16.98 -8.50
C LEU A 167 -21.62 18.05 -8.87
N LYS A 168 -22.78 17.63 -9.41
CA LYS A 168 -23.89 18.53 -9.73
C LYS A 168 -24.45 19.24 -8.48
N GLU A 169 -24.54 18.53 -7.35
CA GLU A 169 -24.96 19.13 -6.07
C GLU A 169 -23.97 20.22 -5.59
N LEU A 170 -22.67 19.95 -5.78
CA LEU A 170 -21.61 20.83 -5.29
C LEU A 170 -21.31 22.01 -6.23
N ASN A 171 -21.57 21.87 -7.54
CA ASN A 171 -21.24 22.90 -8.53
C ASN A 171 -22.10 24.16 -8.33
N ASP A 172 -21.42 25.31 -8.30
CA ASP A 172 -22.02 26.64 -8.23
C ASP A 172 -21.07 27.68 -8.87
N ASP A 173 -21.37 28.97 -8.69
CA ASP A 173 -20.54 30.05 -9.25
C ASP A 173 -19.11 30.10 -8.73
N SER A 174 -18.83 29.43 -7.59
CA SER A 174 -17.53 29.43 -6.92
C SER A 174 -16.75 28.11 -7.08
N PHE A 175 -17.42 27.04 -7.54
CA PHE A 175 -16.84 25.70 -7.61
C PHE A 175 -17.34 24.94 -8.84
N TYR A 176 -16.40 24.33 -9.57
CA TYR A 176 -16.69 23.49 -10.72
C TYR A 176 -15.92 22.15 -10.64
N GLY A 177 -16.61 21.10 -10.24
CA GLY A 177 -16.13 19.71 -10.23
C GLY A 177 -16.67 18.94 -11.43
N ARG A 178 -15.86 18.08 -12.04
CA ARG A 178 -16.23 17.31 -13.22
C ARG A 178 -15.37 16.05 -13.41
N ILE A 179 -15.94 15.02 -14.06
CA ILE A 179 -15.16 13.90 -14.60
C ILE A 179 -14.49 14.36 -15.89
N VAL A 180 -13.21 14.07 -16.05
CA VAL A 180 -12.42 14.56 -17.19
C VAL A 180 -11.81 13.48 -18.05
N SER A 181 -11.54 12.31 -17.47
CA SER A 181 -11.05 11.13 -18.20
C SER A 181 -11.32 9.85 -17.43
N GLY A 182 -11.17 8.72 -18.08
CA GLY A 182 -11.24 7.43 -17.41
C GLY A 182 -10.86 6.26 -18.30
N GLY A 183 -11.05 5.05 -17.76
CA GLY A 183 -10.84 3.77 -18.43
C GLY A 183 -10.78 2.62 -17.44
N GLY A 184 -10.82 1.40 -17.96
CA GLY A 184 -10.78 0.19 -17.15
C GLY A 184 -9.44 -0.01 -16.41
N ARG A 185 -9.49 -0.40 -15.14
CA ARG A 185 -8.33 -0.61 -14.26
C ARG A 185 -7.28 -1.59 -14.79
N MET A 186 -7.67 -2.47 -15.72
CA MET A 186 -6.78 -3.44 -16.36
C MET A 186 -6.32 -2.99 -17.75
N ASN A 187 -6.69 -1.78 -18.15
CA ASN A 187 -6.28 -1.18 -19.40
C ASN A 187 -5.34 0.02 -19.17
N ILE A 188 -5.60 0.81 -18.12
CA ILE A 188 -4.80 1.99 -17.79
C ILE A 188 -4.40 2.03 -16.32
N THR A 189 -3.26 2.64 -16.04
CA THR A 189 -2.78 3.16 -14.73
C THR A 189 -2.46 2.10 -13.67
N MET A 190 -3.30 1.08 -13.48
CA MET A 190 -3.24 0.19 -12.32
C MET A 190 -2.47 -1.11 -12.60
N ASP A 191 -1.28 -1.03 -13.21
CA ASP A 191 -0.36 -2.18 -13.22
C ASP A 191 0.20 -2.49 -11.83
N ARG A 192 0.84 -3.63 -11.69
CA ARG A 192 1.51 -4.04 -10.46
C ARG A 192 2.70 -4.95 -10.74
N TYR A 193 3.70 -4.89 -9.87
CA TYR A 193 4.90 -5.73 -9.92
C TYR A 193 5.72 -5.53 -11.20
N GLU A 194 5.59 -4.36 -11.82
CA GLU A 194 6.26 -3.99 -13.08
C GLU A 194 5.95 -4.99 -14.23
N ALA A 195 4.72 -5.54 -14.24
CA ALA A 195 4.32 -6.55 -15.21
C ALA A 195 4.05 -5.98 -16.60
N ASP A 196 3.46 -4.78 -16.66
CA ASP A 196 3.09 -4.10 -17.91
C ASP A 196 3.13 -2.57 -17.77
N TRP A 197 4.31 -1.98 -17.86
CA TRP A 197 4.47 -0.53 -17.83
C TRP A 197 3.70 0.21 -18.93
N SER A 198 3.34 -0.46 -20.04
CA SER A 198 2.51 0.16 -21.09
C SER A 198 1.09 0.48 -20.60
N MET A 199 0.60 -0.21 -19.57
CA MET A 199 -0.67 0.13 -18.91
C MET A 199 -0.54 1.47 -18.16
N VAL A 200 0.56 1.70 -17.48
CA VAL A 200 0.83 2.97 -16.77
C VAL A 200 1.05 4.10 -17.78
N GLU A 201 1.79 3.82 -18.86
CA GLU A 201 2.00 4.76 -19.97
C GLU A 201 0.66 5.20 -20.60
N ARG A 202 -0.23 4.26 -20.91
CA ARG A 202 -1.59 4.60 -21.40
C ARG A 202 -2.35 5.48 -20.41
N GLY A 203 -2.24 5.20 -19.11
CA GLY A 203 -2.81 6.05 -18.07
C GLY A 203 -2.20 7.45 -18.07
N TRP A 204 -0.89 7.56 -18.20
CA TRP A 204 -0.19 8.85 -18.31
C TRP A 204 -0.66 9.65 -19.53
N HIS A 205 -0.73 9.02 -20.70
CA HIS A 205 -1.24 9.63 -21.93
C HIS A 205 -2.69 10.13 -21.75
N THR A 206 -3.52 9.34 -21.07
CA THR A 206 -4.92 9.70 -20.83
C THR A 206 -5.04 10.87 -19.83
N HIS A 207 -4.39 10.80 -18.68
CA HIS A 207 -4.60 11.77 -17.60
C HIS A 207 -3.76 13.04 -17.76
N VAL A 208 -2.50 12.91 -18.21
CA VAL A 208 -1.55 14.01 -18.29
C VAL A 208 -1.56 14.66 -19.68
N LEU A 209 -1.55 13.85 -20.74
CA LEU A 209 -1.48 14.39 -22.11
C LEU A 209 -2.87 14.66 -22.72
N GLY A 210 -3.95 14.09 -22.16
CA GLY A 210 -5.29 14.23 -22.68
C GLY A 210 -5.51 13.47 -23.99
N GLU A 211 -4.79 12.37 -24.19
CA GLU A 211 -4.86 11.52 -25.37
C GLU A 211 -5.85 10.38 -25.16
N GLY A 212 -6.79 10.21 -26.09
CA GLY A 212 -7.82 9.17 -26.04
C GLY A 212 -9.03 9.52 -26.92
N ARG A 213 -9.97 8.57 -27.00
CA ARG A 213 -11.26 8.84 -27.64
C ARG A 213 -12.02 9.91 -26.83
N LYS A 214 -12.65 10.83 -27.52
CA LYS A 214 -13.38 11.95 -26.93
C LYS A 214 -14.86 11.68 -26.91
N PHE A 215 -15.50 11.97 -25.79
CA PHE A 215 -16.94 11.82 -25.55
C PHE A 215 -17.49 13.03 -24.80
N ASN A 216 -18.81 13.25 -24.85
CA ASN A 216 -19.43 14.36 -24.13
C ASN A 216 -19.59 14.04 -22.62
N SER A 217 -19.57 12.75 -22.25
CA SER A 217 -19.67 12.29 -20.85
C SER A 217 -19.00 10.94 -20.64
N ALA A 218 -18.71 10.60 -19.38
CA ALA A 218 -18.23 9.27 -19.01
C ALA A 218 -19.27 8.18 -19.33
N THR A 219 -20.55 8.48 -19.13
CA THR A 219 -21.66 7.57 -19.48
C THR A 219 -21.66 7.24 -20.97
N GLU A 220 -21.56 8.25 -21.86
CA GLU A 220 -21.48 8.03 -23.33
C GLU A 220 -20.28 7.15 -23.69
N ALA A 221 -19.13 7.36 -23.08
CA ALA A 221 -17.93 6.55 -23.32
C ALA A 221 -18.15 5.08 -22.98
N ILE A 222 -18.68 4.80 -21.78
CA ILE A 222 -18.96 3.44 -21.30
C ILE A 222 -20.02 2.74 -22.17
N GLU A 223 -21.11 3.42 -22.49
CA GLU A 223 -22.18 2.88 -23.31
C GLU A 223 -21.71 2.60 -24.75
N THR A 224 -20.86 3.47 -25.31
CA THR A 224 -20.27 3.27 -26.63
C THR A 224 -19.38 2.04 -26.66
N ASP A 225 -18.46 1.89 -25.71
CA ASP A 225 -17.60 0.70 -25.62
C ASP A 225 -18.42 -0.58 -25.48
N ARG A 226 -19.47 -0.58 -24.64
CA ARG A 226 -20.38 -1.73 -24.47
C ARG A 226 -21.19 -2.02 -25.74
N SER A 227 -21.54 -1.00 -26.52
CA SER A 227 -22.24 -1.19 -27.80
C SER A 227 -21.33 -1.78 -28.87
N GLU A 228 -20.05 -1.39 -28.89
CA GLU A 228 -19.05 -1.89 -29.82
C GLU A 228 -18.55 -3.30 -29.43
N ASN A 229 -18.53 -3.61 -28.13
CA ASN A 229 -18.16 -4.93 -27.60
C ASN A 229 -19.11 -5.34 -26.45
N PRO A 230 -20.23 -6.02 -26.75
CA PRO A 230 -21.25 -6.38 -25.75
C PRO A 230 -20.77 -7.28 -24.61
N ASP A 231 -19.65 -7.99 -24.79
CA ASP A 231 -19.07 -8.87 -23.76
C ASP A 231 -18.02 -8.17 -22.91
N ILE A 232 -17.73 -6.88 -23.16
CA ILE A 232 -16.72 -6.15 -22.40
C ILE A 232 -17.18 -5.94 -20.96
N ILE A 233 -16.27 -6.18 -20.03
CA ILE A 233 -16.49 -5.88 -18.61
C ILE A 233 -15.72 -4.63 -18.21
N ASP A 234 -16.17 -3.92 -17.20
CA ASP A 234 -15.73 -2.58 -16.86
C ASP A 234 -14.23 -2.44 -16.65
N GLN A 235 -13.56 -3.46 -16.09
CA GLN A 235 -12.11 -3.41 -15.87
C GLN A 235 -11.27 -3.35 -17.16
N TYR A 236 -11.86 -3.64 -18.33
CA TYR A 236 -11.18 -3.62 -19.64
C TYR A 236 -11.68 -2.52 -20.57
N LEU A 237 -12.59 -1.64 -20.12
CA LEU A 237 -13.06 -0.51 -20.91
C LEU A 237 -11.90 0.34 -21.42
N ASN A 238 -12.03 0.85 -22.64
CA ASN A 238 -10.99 1.65 -23.27
C ASN A 238 -10.79 3.00 -22.56
N PRO A 239 -9.59 3.58 -22.63
CA PRO A 239 -9.36 4.92 -22.12
C PRO A 239 -10.18 5.95 -22.92
N PHE A 240 -10.69 6.94 -22.19
CA PHE A 240 -11.51 8.00 -22.77
C PHE A 240 -11.22 9.37 -22.14
N ILE A 241 -11.53 10.41 -22.89
CA ILE A 241 -11.48 11.81 -22.47
C ILE A 241 -12.91 12.38 -22.54
N VAL A 242 -13.31 13.11 -21.50
CA VAL A 242 -14.54 13.92 -21.57
C VAL A 242 -14.18 15.26 -22.20
N ASP A 243 -14.69 15.51 -23.41
CA ASP A 243 -14.31 16.67 -24.22
C ASP A 243 -14.76 17.99 -23.60
N ASN A 244 -14.09 19.08 -23.95
CA ASN A 244 -14.37 20.45 -23.48
C ASN A 244 -14.29 20.65 -21.95
N THR A 245 -13.67 19.74 -21.21
CA THR A 245 -13.54 19.85 -19.75
C THR A 245 -12.29 20.58 -19.30
N ASN A 246 -11.30 20.81 -20.18
CA ASN A 246 -9.97 21.33 -19.82
C ASN A 246 -9.36 20.54 -18.65
N GLY A 247 -9.40 19.21 -18.75
CA GLY A 247 -9.12 18.28 -17.67
C GLY A 247 -7.71 17.69 -17.65
N THR A 248 -6.80 18.10 -18.56
CA THR A 248 -5.40 17.67 -18.55
C THR A 248 -4.68 18.20 -17.31
N ILE A 249 -3.75 17.42 -16.80
CA ILE A 249 -2.92 17.81 -15.65
C ILE A 249 -1.83 18.76 -16.16
N GLU A 250 -1.77 19.97 -15.61
CA GLU A 250 -0.86 21.03 -16.02
C GLU A 250 0.09 21.45 -14.90
N ASP A 251 1.05 22.31 -15.22
CA ASP A 251 1.91 22.90 -14.19
C ASP A 251 1.11 23.65 -13.13
N HIS A 252 1.52 23.51 -11.89
CA HIS A 252 0.89 24.09 -10.71
C HIS A 252 -0.46 23.49 -10.31
N ASP A 253 -0.87 22.39 -10.93
CA ASP A 253 -1.99 21.58 -10.44
C ASP A 253 -1.54 20.69 -9.26
N SER A 254 -2.49 20.28 -8.43
CA SER A 254 -2.26 19.21 -7.46
C SER A 254 -2.94 17.93 -7.93
N VAL A 255 -2.29 16.80 -7.69
CA VAL A 255 -2.79 15.47 -8.06
C VAL A 255 -2.83 14.58 -6.83
N ILE A 256 -4.00 14.07 -6.49
CA ILE A 256 -4.20 13.12 -5.40
C ILE A 256 -4.62 11.78 -5.97
N PHE A 257 -3.78 10.76 -5.77
CA PHE A 257 -4.13 9.38 -6.08
C PHE A 257 -4.84 8.76 -4.88
N PHE A 258 -6.18 8.61 -4.95
CA PHE A 258 -6.99 8.30 -3.77
C PHE A 258 -7.12 6.81 -3.44
N ASN A 259 -6.44 5.92 -4.14
CA ASN A 259 -6.34 4.53 -3.73
C ASN A 259 -5.48 4.39 -2.46
N PHE A 260 -5.95 3.63 -1.49
CA PHE A 260 -5.20 3.36 -0.26
C PHE A 260 -4.33 2.11 -0.34
N ARG A 261 -4.55 1.21 -1.30
CA ARG A 261 -3.75 0.01 -1.48
C ARG A 261 -2.61 0.24 -2.47
N GLY A 262 -1.37 -0.07 -2.02
CA GLY A 262 -0.15 0.28 -2.72
C GLY A 262 0.18 -0.54 -3.95
N ASP A 263 -0.17 -1.85 -3.99
CA ASP A 263 0.31 -2.79 -5.02
C ASP A 263 0.05 -2.35 -6.47
N ARG A 264 -0.99 -1.53 -6.72
CA ARG A 264 -1.35 -0.97 -8.02
C ARG A 264 -1.30 0.57 -8.06
N ALA A 265 -0.62 1.18 -7.11
CA ALA A 265 -0.46 2.61 -6.97
C ALA A 265 1.00 3.06 -7.09
N ILE A 266 1.95 2.16 -6.80
CA ILE A 266 3.38 2.45 -6.79
C ILE A 266 3.86 2.95 -8.15
N GLU A 267 3.49 2.29 -9.23
CA GLU A 267 4.06 2.57 -10.56
C GLU A 267 3.63 3.94 -11.10
N ILE A 268 2.36 4.29 -10.99
CA ILE A 268 1.91 5.65 -11.36
C ILE A 268 2.51 6.72 -10.43
N SER A 269 2.69 6.40 -9.15
CA SER A 269 3.34 7.31 -8.21
C SER A 269 4.81 7.54 -8.59
N ARG A 270 5.53 6.50 -9.02
CA ARG A 270 6.89 6.63 -9.56
C ARG A 270 6.93 7.51 -10.80
N ALA A 271 5.94 7.37 -11.69
CA ALA A 271 5.84 8.21 -12.89
C ALA A 271 5.66 9.71 -12.56
N PHE A 272 5.02 10.06 -11.44
CA PHE A 272 4.92 11.45 -10.98
C PHE A 272 6.13 11.91 -10.15
N ASP A 273 6.69 11.06 -9.29
CA ASP A 273 7.65 11.44 -8.25
C ASP A 273 9.12 11.26 -8.63
N GLU A 274 9.44 10.37 -9.58
CA GLU A 274 10.83 10.08 -9.93
C GLU A 274 11.38 11.07 -10.97
N ASP A 275 12.46 11.73 -10.63
CA ASP A 275 13.17 12.64 -11.55
C ASP A 275 13.85 11.85 -12.69
N ASN A 276 14.44 10.70 -12.36
CA ASN A 276 15.14 9.80 -13.28
C ASN A 276 14.28 8.59 -13.66
N PHE A 277 13.05 8.83 -14.09
CA PHE A 277 12.13 7.79 -14.52
C PHE A 277 12.48 7.30 -15.93
N ASP A 278 12.62 5.98 -16.11
CA ASP A 278 13.14 5.33 -17.33
C ASP A 278 12.20 4.24 -17.91
N LYS A 279 10.98 4.09 -17.39
CA LYS A 279 10.09 2.98 -17.75
C LYS A 279 9.32 3.21 -19.05
N PHE A 280 9.01 4.47 -19.36
CA PHE A 280 8.43 4.92 -20.62
C PHE A 280 8.73 6.41 -20.84
N ASP A 281 8.54 6.89 -22.08
CA ASP A 281 8.68 8.32 -22.38
C ASP A 281 7.44 9.09 -21.91
N ARG A 282 7.60 9.93 -20.91
CA ARG A 282 6.51 10.75 -20.37
C ARG A 282 6.11 11.91 -21.29
N ILE A 283 6.91 12.21 -22.34
CA ILE A 283 6.70 13.32 -23.31
C ILE A 283 6.66 14.68 -22.62
N ARG A 284 5.76 14.86 -21.65
CA ARG A 284 5.60 16.04 -20.81
C ARG A 284 5.51 15.61 -19.34
N VAL A 285 6.26 16.28 -18.50
CA VAL A 285 6.25 16.08 -17.04
C VAL A 285 5.79 17.39 -16.39
N PRO A 286 4.52 17.51 -16.01
CA PRO A 286 4.03 18.73 -15.38
C PRO A 286 4.60 18.89 -13.98
N ASN A 287 4.90 20.12 -13.60
CA ASN A 287 5.33 20.45 -12.24
C ASN A 287 4.10 20.53 -11.33
N VAL A 288 3.77 19.41 -10.69
CA VAL A 288 2.58 19.24 -9.84
C VAL A 288 2.94 18.95 -8.39
N TYR A 289 2.00 19.21 -7.48
CA TYR A 289 2.04 18.62 -6.15
C TYR A 289 1.34 17.27 -6.20
N TYR A 290 2.12 16.18 -6.22
CA TYR A 290 1.59 14.82 -6.24
C TYR A 290 1.53 14.23 -4.83
N ALA A 291 0.40 13.60 -4.47
CA ALA A 291 0.25 12.88 -3.22
C ALA A 291 -0.57 11.58 -3.41
N GLY A 292 -0.18 10.53 -2.74
CA GLY A 292 -1.00 9.33 -2.59
C GLY A 292 -1.90 9.40 -1.37
N MET A 293 -2.83 8.44 -1.26
CA MET A 293 -3.63 8.31 -0.04
C MET A 293 -2.78 7.86 1.14
N LEU A 294 -1.91 6.89 0.92
CA LEU A 294 -0.93 6.36 1.88
C LEU A 294 0.47 6.37 1.26
N GLN A 295 1.51 6.19 2.06
CA GLN A 295 2.83 5.83 1.53
C GLN A 295 2.79 4.37 1.10
N TYR A 296 2.90 4.13 -0.22
CA TYR A 296 2.72 2.80 -0.80
C TYR A 296 3.95 1.91 -0.68
N ASP A 297 5.12 2.52 -0.63
CA ASP A 297 6.39 1.86 -0.38
C ASP A 297 7.23 2.72 0.56
N SER A 298 7.42 2.23 1.79
CA SER A 298 8.17 2.93 2.83
C SER A 298 9.70 2.77 2.68
N GLU A 299 10.17 1.75 1.96
CA GLU A 299 11.61 1.53 1.75
C GLU A 299 12.17 2.56 0.75
N VAL A 300 11.45 2.75 -0.36
CA VAL A 300 11.84 3.75 -1.39
C VAL A 300 11.08 5.08 -1.24
N LYS A 301 10.21 5.21 -0.24
CA LYS A 301 9.44 6.41 0.09
C LYS A 301 8.57 6.91 -1.06
N ILE A 302 7.79 6.01 -1.65
CA ILE A 302 6.85 6.31 -2.74
C ILE A 302 5.40 6.19 -2.23
N PRO A 303 4.56 7.20 -2.47
CA PRO A 303 4.89 8.54 -2.96
C PRO A 303 5.65 9.38 -1.91
N LYS A 304 6.28 10.46 -2.37
CA LYS A 304 6.98 11.42 -1.49
C LYS A 304 6.02 12.09 -0.49
N HIS A 305 4.79 12.39 -0.95
CA HIS A 305 3.72 12.96 -0.12
C HIS A 305 2.53 12.02 -0.07
N PHE A 306 1.93 11.90 1.10
CA PHE A 306 0.73 11.08 1.33
C PHE A 306 -0.18 11.75 2.35
N ILE A 307 -1.52 11.55 2.19
CA ILE A 307 -2.52 12.34 2.92
C ILE A 307 -2.85 11.72 4.27
N ALA A 308 -3.04 10.38 4.31
CA ALA A 308 -3.34 9.68 5.54
C ALA A 308 -2.05 9.25 6.21
N GLU A 309 -1.77 9.82 7.36
CA GLU A 309 -0.60 9.46 8.17
C GLU A 309 -0.71 8.01 8.67
N PRO A 310 0.40 7.26 8.71
CA PRO A 310 0.42 5.96 9.35
C PRO A 310 -0.05 6.08 10.80
N PRO A 311 -0.61 5.01 11.39
CA PRO A 311 -1.03 5.05 12.78
C PRO A 311 0.14 5.40 13.69
N HIS A 312 -0.08 6.34 14.62
CA HIS A 312 0.93 6.65 15.65
C HIS A 312 1.00 5.50 16.66
N ILE A 313 1.90 4.57 16.42
CA ILE A 313 2.09 3.38 17.24
C ILE A 313 3.03 3.71 18.38
N THR A 314 2.57 3.52 19.60
CA THR A 314 3.33 3.75 20.84
C THR A 314 3.24 2.54 21.75
N ASN A 315 4.06 2.52 22.79
CA ASN A 315 4.07 1.48 23.79
C ASN A 315 4.46 0.11 23.20
N THR A 316 5.42 0.13 22.27
CA THR A 316 5.96 -1.08 21.65
C THR A 316 6.72 -1.92 22.66
N LEU A 317 6.93 -3.21 22.33
CA LEU A 317 7.75 -4.10 23.16
C LEU A 317 9.14 -3.51 23.39
N THR A 318 9.77 -2.99 22.34
CA THR A 318 11.10 -2.36 22.42
C THR A 318 11.11 -1.18 23.40
N GLU A 319 10.10 -0.28 23.34
CA GLU A 319 9.96 0.81 24.32
C GLU A 319 9.87 0.30 25.77
N GLN A 320 9.10 -0.78 25.97
CA GLN A 320 9.00 -1.40 27.32
C GLN A 320 10.32 -2.04 27.75
N LEU A 321 11.02 -2.72 26.85
CA LEU A 321 12.34 -3.30 27.16
C LEU A 321 13.35 -2.23 27.59
N ILE A 322 13.39 -1.14 26.85
CA ILE A 322 14.27 0.01 27.16
C ILE A 322 13.93 0.62 28.53
N LYS A 323 12.65 0.82 28.80
CA LYS A 323 12.19 1.32 30.10
C LYS A 323 12.69 0.48 31.29
N TYR A 324 12.84 -0.83 31.06
CA TYR A 324 13.37 -1.76 32.07
C TYR A 324 14.87 -2.05 31.91
N ASN A 325 15.58 -1.29 31.07
CA ASN A 325 17.02 -1.45 30.83
C ASN A 325 17.37 -2.86 30.31
N ILE A 326 16.58 -3.38 29.38
CA ILE A 326 16.70 -4.71 28.79
C ILE A 326 17.24 -4.59 27.38
N ASN A 327 18.29 -5.34 27.06
CA ASN A 327 18.90 -5.35 25.75
C ASN A 327 18.12 -6.21 24.77
N GLU A 328 17.94 -5.68 23.56
CA GLU A 328 17.36 -6.34 22.38
C GLU A 328 18.41 -6.54 21.29
N TYR A 329 18.30 -7.65 20.56
CA TYR A 329 19.08 -7.92 19.38
C TYR A 329 18.16 -8.34 18.23
N ALA A 330 18.23 -7.68 17.09
CA ALA A 330 17.47 -7.98 15.91
C ALA A 330 18.38 -8.25 14.71
N VAL A 331 18.12 -9.31 13.96
CA VAL A 331 18.87 -9.68 12.75
C VAL A 331 17.96 -10.10 11.61
N SER A 332 18.24 -9.58 10.43
CA SER A 332 17.63 -10.02 9.17
C SER A 332 18.50 -9.59 7.98
N GLU A 333 18.17 -10.10 6.80
CA GLU A 333 18.76 -9.58 5.57
C GLU A 333 18.07 -8.28 5.10
N THR A 334 18.71 -7.55 4.18
CA THR A 334 18.26 -6.23 3.69
C THR A 334 16.77 -6.22 3.35
N GLN A 335 16.27 -7.24 2.62
CA GLN A 335 14.87 -7.32 2.17
C GLN A 335 13.84 -7.42 3.30
N LYS A 336 14.26 -7.84 4.49
CA LYS A 336 13.37 -8.06 5.64
C LYS A 336 13.83 -7.34 6.91
N PHE A 337 14.83 -6.47 6.77
CA PHE A 337 15.40 -5.74 7.90
C PHE A 337 14.39 -4.80 8.55
N GLY A 338 13.60 -4.08 7.75
CA GLY A 338 12.54 -3.22 8.24
C GLY A 338 11.48 -3.94 9.09
N HIS A 339 11.28 -5.24 8.88
CA HIS A 339 10.30 -6.00 9.64
C HIS A 339 10.74 -6.27 11.10
N VAL A 340 12.04 -6.41 11.34
CA VAL A 340 12.59 -6.63 12.70
C VAL A 340 13.07 -5.34 13.35
N THR A 341 12.90 -4.20 12.70
CA THR A 341 13.28 -2.87 13.18
C THR A 341 12.12 -1.89 13.07
N TYR A 342 11.92 -1.31 11.87
CA TYR A 342 10.93 -0.28 11.61
C TYR A 342 9.49 -0.68 11.98
N PHE A 343 8.95 -1.75 11.35
CA PHE A 343 7.58 -2.20 11.63
C PHE A 343 7.42 -2.74 13.05
N TRP A 344 8.42 -3.47 13.55
CA TRP A 344 8.45 -3.94 14.92
C TRP A 344 8.38 -2.82 15.94
N ASN A 345 9.03 -1.71 15.64
CA ASN A 345 9.07 -0.50 16.46
C ASN A 345 7.94 0.49 16.21
N GLY A 346 6.85 0.04 15.60
CA GLY A 346 5.69 0.89 15.37
C GLY A 346 5.90 1.97 14.32
N ASN A 347 6.55 1.60 13.21
CA ASN A 347 6.91 2.49 12.09
C ASN A 347 7.94 3.57 12.46
N LYS A 348 8.78 3.31 13.46
CA LYS A 348 9.87 4.21 13.83
C LYS A 348 11.20 3.76 13.20
N ILE A 349 11.84 4.66 12.45
CA ILE A 349 13.11 4.39 11.77
C ILE A 349 14.28 4.34 12.75
N ASP A 350 14.38 5.34 13.65
CA ASP A 350 15.47 5.46 14.58
C ASP A 350 15.28 4.53 15.78
N LYS A 351 16.36 4.03 16.32
CA LYS A 351 16.35 3.31 17.60
C LYS A 351 15.78 4.19 18.71
N PHE A 352 15.14 3.58 19.66
CA PHE A 352 14.76 4.24 20.90
C PHE A 352 15.97 4.45 21.82
N ASN A 353 16.96 3.53 21.78
CA ASN A 353 18.19 3.62 22.57
C ASN A 353 19.34 2.89 21.88
N GLU A 354 20.41 3.62 21.53
CA GLU A 354 21.59 3.08 20.83
C GLU A 354 22.39 2.04 21.61
N GLU A 355 22.34 2.07 22.94
CA GLU A 355 23.11 1.14 23.80
C GLU A 355 22.36 -0.18 24.03
N LEU A 356 21.02 -0.14 24.03
CA LEU A 356 20.18 -1.29 24.37
C LEU A 356 19.66 -2.06 23.14
N GLU A 357 19.62 -1.43 21.99
CA GLU A 357 19.17 -2.03 20.72
C GLU A 357 20.36 -2.33 19.81
N THR A 358 20.54 -3.60 19.51
CA THR A 358 21.55 -4.03 18.53
C THR A 358 20.84 -4.54 17.27
N TYR A 359 21.04 -3.83 16.15
CA TYR A 359 20.53 -4.20 14.84
C TYR A 359 21.66 -4.70 13.95
N ASP A 360 21.53 -5.96 13.49
CA ASP A 360 22.54 -6.64 12.70
C ASP A 360 21.97 -6.99 11.31
N LYS A 361 22.32 -6.18 10.31
CA LYS A 361 21.88 -6.36 8.93
C LYS A 361 22.82 -7.30 8.18
N VAL A 362 22.26 -8.24 7.44
CA VAL A 362 22.96 -9.06 6.45
C VAL A 362 22.59 -8.54 5.08
N ASP A 363 23.56 -8.17 4.26
CA ASP A 363 23.29 -7.64 2.93
C ASP A 363 22.76 -8.75 2.01
N SER A 364 21.59 -8.52 1.41
CA SER A 364 20.99 -9.42 0.42
C SER A 364 21.80 -9.45 -0.86
N ASP A 365 21.77 -10.57 -1.59
CA ASP A 365 22.37 -10.64 -2.91
C ASP A 365 21.58 -9.79 -3.92
N VAL A 366 22.28 -9.12 -4.83
CA VAL A 366 21.68 -8.30 -5.90
C VAL A 366 21.46 -9.17 -7.14
N ILE A 367 20.68 -10.24 -6.98
CA ILE A 367 20.29 -11.19 -8.02
C ILE A 367 18.82 -11.57 -7.84
N PRO A 368 18.13 -12.07 -8.89
CA PRO A 368 16.79 -12.61 -8.73
C PRO A 368 16.75 -13.72 -7.67
N PHE A 369 15.80 -13.65 -6.73
CA PHE A 369 15.74 -14.55 -5.57
C PHE A 369 15.51 -16.02 -5.93
N ASP A 370 14.90 -16.30 -7.08
CA ASP A 370 14.75 -17.66 -7.59
C ASP A 370 16.08 -18.30 -7.98
N GLN A 371 17.13 -17.50 -8.20
CA GLN A 371 18.50 -17.97 -8.43
C GLN A 371 19.29 -18.20 -7.13
N ALA A 372 18.80 -17.65 -5.99
CA ALA A 372 19.37 -17.83 -4.67
C ALA A 372 18.28 -18.22 -3.64
N PRO A 373 17.66 -19.41 -3.77
CA PRO A 373 16.49 -19.77 -2.95
C PRO A 373 16.77 -19.89 -1.46
N ALA A 374 18.03 -20.07 -1.05
CA ALA A 374 18.42 -20.04 0.35
C ALA A 374 18.52 -18.62 0.91
N MET A 375 18.61 -17.62 0.03
CA MET A 375 18.86 -16.23 0.42
C MET A 375 19.99 -16.14 1.47
N LYS A 376 19.83 -15.35 2.53
CA LYS A 376 20.82 -15.22 3.62
C LYS A 376 20.48 -16.03 4.86
N ALA A 377 19.66 -17.09 4.72
CA ALA A 377 19.19 -17.87 5.86
C ALA A 377 20.34 -18.44 6.72
N ASN A 378 21.43 -18.92 6.11
CA ASN A 378 22.58 -19.48 6.83
C ASN A 378 23.33 -18.40 7.62
N GLU A 379 23.62 -17.25 6.99
CA GLU A 379 24.34 -16.16 7.62
C GLU A 379 23.51 -15.55 8.78
N ILE A 380 22.21 -15.37 8.58
CA ILE A 380 21.28 -14.92 9.63
C ILE A 380 21.27 -15.93 10.78
N THR A 381 21.20 -17.23 10.49
CA THR A 381 21.19 -18.28 11.50
C THR A 381 22.47 -18.28 12.32
N ASP A 382 23.64 -18.15 11.69
CA ASP A 382 24.93 -18.08 12.39
C ASP A 382 25.02 -16.87 13.34
N LYS A 383 24.60 -15.68 12.86
CA LYS A 383 24.54 -14.47 13.69
C LYS A 383 23.55 -14.62 14.83
N PHE A 384 22.38 -15.18 14.57
CA PHE A 384 21.34 -15.46 15.57
C PHE A 384 21.83 -16.39 16.68
N ILE A 385 22.46 -17.52 16.33
CA ILE A 385 23.05 -18.45 17.28
C ILE A 385 24.19 -17.79 18.09
N LYS A 386 25.01 -16.96 17.44
CA LYS A 386 26.08 -16.21 18.10
C LYS A 386 25.51 -15.22 19.14
N ALA A 387 24.44 -14.53 18.78
CA ALA A 387 23.76 -13.60 19.68
C ALA A 387 23.20 -14.33 20.91
N ILE A 388 22.51 -15.46 20.70
CA ILE A 388 22.02 -16.32 21.81
C ILE A 388 23.15 -16.77 22.73
N LYS A 389 24.21 -17.32 22.15
CA LYS A 389 25.38 -17.82 22.93
C LYS A 389 26.12 -16.71 23.68
N SER A 390 26.08 -15.48 23.19
CA SER A 390 26.70 -14.33 23.85
C SER A 390 26.06 -13.98 25.18
N ASN A 391 24.80 -14.32 25.36
CA ASN A 391 23.95 -14.02 26.53
C ASN A 391 23.94 -12.51 26.92
N LYS A 392 24.17 -11.63 25.93
CA LYS A 392 24.18 -10.17 26.11
C LYS A 392 22.77 -9.59 26.02
N SER A 393 21.94 -10.12 25.11
CA SER A 393 20.57 -9.65 24.91
C SER A 393 19.57 -10.61 25.55
N VAL A 394 18.52 -10.06 26.13
CA VAL A 394 17.41 -10.85 26.73
C VAL A 394 16.40 -11.24 25.65
N ILE A 395 16.16 -10.37 24.67
CA ILE A 395 15.33 -10.65 23.50
C ILE A 395 16.23 -10.79 22.30
N VAL A 396 16.07 -11.87 21.54
CA VAL A 396 16.78 -12.14 20.30
C VAL A 396 15.75 -12.42 19.20
N LEU A 397 15.66 -11.51 18.25
CA LEU A 397 14.69 -11.54 17.16
C LEU A 397 15.42 -11.82 15.84
N ALA A 398 14.94 -12.78 15.07
CA ALA A 398 15.41 -13.04 13.72
C ALA A 398 14.23 -13.20 12.73
N LYS A 399 14.40 -12.67 11.52
CA LYS A 399 13.50 -12.94 10.42
C LYS A 399 14.24 -13.57 9.25
N LEU A 400 13.73 -14.71 8.82
CA LEU A 400 14.22 -15.50 7.71
C LEU A 400 13.22 -15.35 6.55
N ALA A 401 13.69 -14.88 5.41
CA ALA A 401 12.86 -14.70 4.23
C ALA A 401 12.82 -15.94 3.33
N ASN A 402 11.73 -16.09 2.59
CA ASN A 402 11.62 -17.04 1.49
C ASN A 402 10.93 -16.36 0.29
N PRO A 403 11.56 -16.32 -0.89
CA PRO A 403 11.09 -15.54 -2.04
C PRO A 403 9.86 -16.10 -2.75
N LYS A 404 9.44 -17.34 -2.47
CA LYS A 404 8.44 -18.05 -3.29
C LYS A 404 7.07 -18.24 -2.65
N SER A 405 6.81 -17.71 -1.46
CA SER A 405 5.49 -17.90 -0.85
C SER A 405 4.82 -16.58 -0.46
N PRO A 406 3.67 -16.26 -1.02
CA PRO A 406 2.79 -15.28 -0.42
C PRO A 406 2.19 -15.87 0.86
N CYS A 407 2.42 -15.19 1.98
CA CYS A 407 1.53 -15.19 3.12
C CYS A 407 1.37 -16.46 3.97
N LEU A 408 2.45 -16.92 4.64
CA LEU A 408 2.26 -17.52 5.99
C LEU A 408 3.57 -17.44 6.75
N ASN A 409 3.55 -16.81 7.90
CA ASN A 409 4.70 -16.72 8.79
C ASN A 409 4.56 -17.76 9.89
N VAL A 410 5.56 -18.56 10.11
CA VAL A 410 5.69 -19.35 11.34
C VAL A 410 6.52 -18.55 12.34
N ILE A 411 5.94 -18.30 13.48
CA ILE A 411 6.59 -17.60 14.58
C ILE A 411 6.99 -18.66 15.63
N LEU A 412 8.28 -18.80 15.83
CA LEU A 412 8.82 -19.64 16.90
C LEU A 412 9.25 -18.75 18.06
N SER A 413 8.51 -18.81 19.17
CA SER A 413 8.93 -18.17 20.42
C SER A 413 9.38 -19.25 21.39
N ILE A 414 10.63 -19.19 21.80
CA ILE A 414 11.23 -20.12 22.73
C ILE A 414 11.80 -19.33 23.92
N SER A 415 11.32 -19.63 25.13
CA SER A 415 11.97 -19.16 26.35
C SER A 415 13.05 -20.15 26.74
N LEU A 416 14.31 -19.74 26.69
CA LEU A 416 15.43 -20.55 27.14
C LEU A 416 15.54 -20.50 28.65
N PRO A 417 15.86 -21.63 29.31
CA PRO A 417 15.94 -21.72 30.76
C PRO A 417 17.06 -20.87 31.39
#